data_36c976b4b1f1c901a059f967436ef57d
#
_entry.id   36c976b4b1f1c901a059f967436ef57d
#
_cell.length_a   1.000
_cell.length_b   1.000
_cell.length_c   1.000
_cell.angle_alpha   90.00
_cell.angle_beta   90.00
_cell.angle_gamma   90.00
#
_symmetry.space_group_name_H-M   'P 1'
#
loop_
_entity.id
_entity.type
_entity.pdbx_description
1 polymer ?
#
loop_
_entity_poly.entity_id
_entity_poly.type
_entity_poly.pdbx_seq_one_letter_code
_entity_poly.pdbx_strand_id
1 'polypeptide(L)'
;KAIELADDLGIRIIQLAGYDVYYEDGDQQTKEYFIGNLQKAVDMASKNGILLGFETMETPFMNTVEKAMEYVDIIQSPYLQVYPDTGNLKNASLSCTNSVFEDIQTGRGHMVAAHLKETIPGHSREIPFGTGHVSFEETIKTMWKEGVRRFVAEFWYTGQENWLEDIQFAHTFLRGKFQKVGH
;
A
#
# COMPACT_ATOMS: atom_id res chain seq x y z
N LYS A 1 0.26 14.97 15.99
CA LYS A 1 -1.06 14.38 16.39
C LYS A 1 -1.18 12.90 16.00
N ALA A 2 -1.09 12.51 14.70
CA ALA A 2 -1.24 11.10 14.31
C ALA A 2 -0.14 10.21 14.92
N ILE A 3 1.11 10.65 14.89
CA ILE A 3 2.25 9.95 15.48
C ILE A 3 2.11 9.84 17.00
N GLU A 4 1.71 10.90 17.68
CA GLU A 4 1.45 10.90 19.12
C GLU A 4 0.32 9.93 19.49
N LEU A 5 -0.79 9.97 18.75
CA LEU A 5 -1.91 9.05 18.95
C LEU A 5 -1.49 7.59 18.71
N ALA A 6 -0.68 7.33 17.69
CA ALA A 6 -0.16 6.00 17.41
C ALA A 6 0.73 5.49 18.56
N ASP A 7 1.57 6.35 19.12
CA ASP A 7 2.39 6.01 20.29
C ASP A 7 1.55 5.70 21.51
N ASP A 8 0.58 6.56 21.83
CA ASP A 8 -0.36 6.38 22.95
C ASP A 8 -1.14 5.07 22.87
N LEU A 9 -1.50 4.64 21.64
CA LEU A 9 -2.23 3.40 21.39
C LEU A 9 -1.32 2.18 21.17
N GLY A 10 -0.01 2.34 21.19
CA GLY A 10 0.95 1.25 20.89
C GLY A 10 0.99 0.84 19.43
N ILE A 11 0.48 1.64 18.50
CA ILE A 11 0.53 1.41 17.05
C ILE A 11 1.94 1.74 16.56
N ARG A 12 2.56 0.82 15.82
CA ARG A 12 3.95 0.95 15.37
C ARG A 12 4.10 1.15 13.85
N ILE A 13 3.00 1.17 13.11
CA ILE A 13 2.99 1.41 11.66
C ILE A 13 1.88 2.41 11.34
N ILE A 14 2.23 3.47 10.65
CA ILE A 14 1.26 4.43 10.06
C ILE A 14 1.38 4.30 8.54
N GLN A 15 0.27 3.99 7.89
CA GLN A 15 0.16 4.05 6.44
C GLN A 15 0.03 5.51 6.01
N LEU A 16 0.80 5.91 5.01
CA LEU A 16 0.77 7.22 4.37
C LEU A 16 0.23 7.10 2.96
N ALA A 17 -0.77 7.88 2.63
CA ALA A 17 -1.22 7.98 1.24
C ALA A 17 -0.14 8.65 0.37
N GLY A 18 0.23 8.01 -0.73
CA GLY A 18 1.27 8.47 -1.65
C GLY A 18 0.79 9.57 -2.60
N TYR A 19 0.50 10.75 -2.08
CA TYR A 19 0.16 11.95 -2.86
C TYR A 19 1.07 13.11 -2.49
N ASP A 20 1.57 13.85 -3.48
CA ASP A 20 2.18 15.17 -3.26
C ASP A 20 1.09 16.25 -3.20
N VAL A 21 0.11 16.20 -4.11
CA VAL A 21 -1.12 16.99 -4.10
C VAL A 21 -2.32 16.04 -4.23
N TYR A 22 -3.35 16.28 -3.44
CA TYR A 22 -4.50 15.38 -3.37
C TYR A 22 -5.43 15.57 -4.57
N TYR A 23 -5.43 14.58 -5.48
CA TYR A 23 -6.22 14.56 -6.73
C TYR A 23 -6.04 15.79 -7.64
N GLU A 24 -4.86 16.41 -7.63
CA GLU A 24 -4.47 17.48 -8.53
C GLU A 24 -3.12 17.14 -9.17
N ASP A 25 -2.77 17.82 -10.25
CA ASP A 25 -1.46 17.67 -10.86
C ASP A 25 -0.41 18.42 -10.03
N GLY A 26 0.61 17.70 -9.59
CA GLY A 26 1.76 18.27 -8.93
C GLY A 26 2.83 18.74 -9.91
N ASP A 27 3.74 19.56 -9.42
CA ASP A 27 4.91 20.06 -10.14
C ASP A 27 6.21 19.80 -9.36
N GLN A 28 7.31 20.38 -9.82
CA GLN A 28 8.60 20.26 -9.13
C GLN A 28 8.56 20.87 -7.72
N GLN A 29 7.84 21.99 -7.54
CA GLN A 29 7.72 22.66 -6.25
C GLN A 29 6.92 21.83 -5.24
N THR A 30 5.82 21.16 -5.68
CA THR A 30 5.02 20.29 -4.81
C THR A 30 5.83 19.09 -4.35
N LYS A 31 6.66 18.51 -5.23
CA LYS A 31 7.59 17.42 -4.87
C LYS A 31 8.63 17.85 -3.83
N GLU A 32 9.21 19.04 -3.98
CA GLU A 32 10.17 19.58 -3.00
C GLU A 32 9.51 19.80 -1.63
N TYR A 33 8.29 20.34 -1.59
CA TYR A 33 7.51 20.48 -0.36
C TYR A 33 7.16 19.12 0.25
N PHE A 34 6.79 18.15 -0.58
CA PHE A 34 6.51 16.80 -0.15
C PHE A 34 7.73 16.17 0.53
N ILE A 35 8.91 16.21 -0.10
CA ILE A 35 10.16 15.69 0.47
C ILE A 35 10.51 16.38 1.79
N GLY A 36 10.44 17.72 1.82
CA GLY A 36 10.76 18.48 3.04
C GLY A 36 9.81 18.20 4.22
N ASN A 37 8.53 17.96 3.95
CA ASN A 37 7.56 17.59 4.97
C ASN A 37 7.66 16.12 5.37
N LEU A 38 7.98 15.25 4.42
CA LEU A 38 8.22 13.83 4.66
C LEU A 38 9.41 13.64 5.61
N GLN A 39 10.53 14.35 5.40
CA GLN A 39 11.69 14.30 6.27
C GLN A 39 11.30 14.64 7.71
N LYS A 40 10.54 15.72 7.92
CA LYS A 40 10.05 16.11 9.26
C LYS A 40 9.16 15.04 9.89
N ALA A 41 8.27 14.44 9.10
CA ALA A 41 7.38 13.38 9.58
C ALA A 41 8.18 12.14 10.00
N VAL A 42 9.17 11.74 9.20
CA VAL A 42 10.05 10.60 9.49
C VAL A 42 10.90 10.87 10.74
N ASP A 43 11.44 12.07 10.89
CA ASP A 43 12.20 12.48 12.10
C ASP A 43 11.33 12.41 13.37
N MET A 44 10.06 12.79 13.27
CA MET A 44 9.12 12.67 14.39
C MET A 44 8.74 11.23 14.68
N ALA A 45 8.46 10.44 13.65
CA ALA A 45 8.07 9.03 13.78
C ALA A 45 9.22 8.19 14.37
N SER A 46 10.46 8.42 13.93
CA SER A 46 11.65 7.71 14.40
C SER A 46 11.87 7.86 15.92
N LYS A 47 11.62 9.06 16.47
CA LYS A 47 11.74 9.33 17.92
C LYS A 47 10.73 8.54 18.75
N ASN A 48 9.61 8.13 18.16
CA ASN A 48 8.55 7.36 18.80
C ASN A 48 8.57 5.88 18.41
N GLY A 49 9.57 5.43 17.63
CA GLY A 49 9.65 4.05 17.18
C GLY A 49 8.51 3.63 16.25
N ILE A 50 7.99 4.57 15.45
CA ILE A 50 6.87 4.36 14.54
C ILE A 50 7.38 4.34 13.11
N LEU A 51 7.05 3.29 12.35
CA LEU A 51 7.32 3.18 10.93
C LEU A 51 6.25 3.91 10.13
N LEU A 52 6.67 4.66 9.12
CA LEU A 52 5.80 5.24 8.11
C LEU A 52 5.90 4.39 6.85
N GLY A 53 4.77 3.96 6.30
CA GLY A 53 4.71 3.14 5.09
C GLY A 53 3.93 3.84 3.98
N PHE A 54 4.56 4.08 2.82
CA PHE A 54 3.85 4.63 1.67
C PHE A 54 2.92 3.61 1.05
N GLU A 55 1.63 3.91 1.03
CA GLU A 55 0.69 3.22 0.18
C GLU A 55 0.92 3.60 -1.28
N THR A 56 1.02 2.60 -2.15
CA THR A 56 0.95 2.83 -3.59
C THR A 56 -0.48 3.19 -3.98
N MET A 57 -0.64 4.36 -4.61
CA MET A 57 -1.95 4.95 -4.91
C MET A 57 -2.36 4.77 -6.37
N GLU A 58 -3.56 5.22 -6.71
CA GLU A 58 -4.08 5.16 -8.09
C GLU A 58 -3.52 6.26 -9.01
N THR A 59 -2.87 7.29 -8.45
CA THR A 59 -2.34 8.41 -9.23
C THR A 59 -0.91 8.15 -9.73
N PRO A 60 -0.50 8.73 -10.86
CA PRO A 60 0.83 8.53 -11.41
C PRO A 60 2.00 8.96 -10.52
N PHE A 61 1.74 9.78 -9.50
CA PHE A 61 2.76 10.23 -8.56
C PHE A 61 3.42 9.06 -7.81
N MET A 62 2.60 8.14 -7.26
CA MET A 62 3.11 7.01 -6.47
C MET A 62 2.25 5.74 -6.69
N ASN A 63 2.07 5.33 -7.93
CA ASN A 63 1.27 4.15 -8.27
C ASN A 63 2.09 2.84 -8.38
N THR A 64 3.40 2.88 -8.15
CA THR A 64 4.28 1.71 -8.17
C THR A 64 5.18 1.69 -6.94
N VAL A 65 5.68 0.50 -6.59
CA VAL A 65 6.68 0.32 -5.53
C VAL A 65 7.98 1.02 -5.90
N GLU A 66 8.41 0.95 -7.17
CA GLU A 66 9.59 1.62 -7.68
C GLU A 66 9.56 3.13 -7.39
N LYS A 67 8.44 3.80 -7.65
CA LYS A 67 8.29 5.24 -7.35
C LYS A 67 8.30 5.55 -5.85
N ALA A 68 7.71 4.69 -5.03
CA ALA A 68 7.78 4.84 -3.58
C ALA A 68 9.23 4.70 -3.08
N MET A 69 10.00 3.79 -3.66
CA MET A 69 11.41 3.59 -3.35
C MET A 69 12.27 4.81 -3.67
N GLU A 70 11.94 5.62 -4.69
CA GLU A 70 12.66 6.89 -4.94
C GLU A 70 12.69 7.78 -3.69
N TYR A 71 11.58 7.87 -2.96
CA TYR A 71 11.50 8.68 -1.73
C TYR A 71 12.15 7.98 -0.54
N VAL A 72 12.08 6.66 -0.45
CA VAL A 72 12.81 5.88 0.57
C VAL A 72 14.31 6.11 0.42
N ASP A 73 14.82 6.10 -0.81
CA ASP A 73 16.24 6.31 -1.13
C ASP A 73 16.68 7.76 -0.89
N ILE A 74 15.82 8.75 -1.13
CA ILE A 74 16.09 10.16 -0.81
C ILE A 74 16.19 10.39 0.70
N ILE A 75 15.23 9.84 1.47
CA ILE A 75 15.12 10.06 2.92
C ILE A 75 16.15 9.23 3.71
N GLN A 76 16.52 8.05 3.21
CA GLN A 76 17.52 7.15 3.81
C GLN A 76 17.29 6.85 5.29
N SER A 77 16.04 6.63 5.69
CA SER A 77 15.66 6.29 7.06
C SER A 77 14.99 4.93 7.14
N PRO A 78 15.37 4.06 8.11
CA PRO A 78 14.69 2.79 8.32
C PRO A 78 13.24 2.97 8.80
N TYR A 79 12.85 4.17 9.19
CA TYR A 79 11.49 4.50 9.60
C TYR A 79 10.57 4.92 8.45
N LEU A 80 11.08 4.99 7.21
CA LEU A 80 10.28 5.15 6.00
C LEU A 80 10.34 3.87 5.18
N GLN A 81 9.18 3.31 4.89
CA GLN A 81 9.00 2.04 4.21
C GLN A 81 7.90 2.15 3.17
N VAL A 82 7.66 1.08 2.41
CA VAL A 82 6.58 0.98 1.42
C VAL A 82 5.45 0.11 1.98
N TYR A 83 4.23 0.46 1.61
CA TYR A 83 2.99 -0.25 1.96
C TYR A 83 2.21 -0.52 0.65
N PRO A 84 2.61 -1.51 -0.16
CA PRO A 84 2.02 -1.73 -1.47
C PRO A 84 0.54 -2.13 -1.38
N ASP A 85 -0.28 -1.61 -2.31
CA ASP A 85 -1.66 -2.00 -2.52
C ASP A 85 -1.80 -2.84 -3.78
N THR A 86 -2.33 -4.05 -3.66
CA THR A 86 -2.39 -5.03 -4.77
C THR A 86 -3.22 -4.57 -5.95
N GLY A 87 -4.32 -3.89 -5.68
CA GLY A 87 -5.23 -3.40 -6.71
C GLY A 87 -4.66 -2.21 -7.47
N ASN A 88 -4.07 -1.24 -6.74
CA ASN A 88 -3.43 -0.09 -7.36
C ASN A 88 -2.23 -0.51 -8.22
N LEU A 89 -1.38 -1.42 -7.73
CA LEU A 89 -0.29 -1.99 -8.52
C LEU A 89 -0.80 -2.71 -9.77
N LYS A 90 -1.90 -3.46 -9.65
CA LYS A 90 -2.49 -4.15 -10.80
C LYS A 90 -2.99 -3.18 -11.86
N ASN A 91 -3.66 -2.10 -11.47
CA ASN A 91 -4.08 -1.06 -12.41
C ASN A 91 -2.88 -0.30 -13.00
N ALA A 92 -1.86 0.04 -12.20
CA ALA A 92 -0.64 0.67 -12.69
C ALA A 92 0.08 -0.18 -13.74
N SER A 93 0.12 -1.50 -13.57
CA SER A 93 0.78 -2.43 -14.51
C SER A 93 0.18 -2.46 -15.91
N LEU A 94 -1.04 -1.91 -16.10
CA LEU A 94 -1.65 -1.79 -17.42
C LEU A 94 -0.99 -0.72 -18.30
N SER A 95 -0.27 0.22 -17.69
CA SER A 95 0.40 1.35 -18.36
C SER A 95 1.91 1.41 -18.08
N CYS A 96 2.42 0.59 -17.17
CA CYS A 96 3.84 0.51 -16.84
C CYS A 96 4.53 -0.62 -17.60
N THR A 97 5.86 -0.53 -17.75
CA THR A 97 6.69 -1.56 -18.40
C THR A 97 6.88 -2.79 -17.53
N ASN A 98 6.96 -2.61 -16.21
CA ASN A 98 7.18 -3.71 -15.27
C ASN A 98 5.85 -4.42 -14.95
N SER A 99 5.92 -5.73 -14.80
CA SER A 99 4.83 -6.50 -14.21
C SER A 99 4.67 -6.16 -12.73
N VAL A 100 3.50 -6.44 -12.15
CA VAL A 100 3.25 -6.28 -10.69
C VAL A 100 4.34 -6.98 -9.85
N PHE A 101 4.82 -8.13 -10.30
CA PHE A 101 5.80 -8.93 -9.55
C PHE A 101 7.20 -8.32 -9.59
N GLU A 102 7.62 -7.80 -10.74
CA GLU A 102 8.90 -7.08 -10.90
C GLU A 102 8.88 -5.79 -10.09
N ASP A 103 7.78 -5.04 -10.12
CA ASP A 103 7.61 -3.83 -9.33
C ASP A 103 7.69 -4.10 -7.82
N ILE A 104 6.99 -5.13 -7.31
CA ILE A 104 7.10 -5.54 -5.89
C ILE A 104 8.54 -5.87 -5.51
N GLN A 105 9.32 -6.48 -6.39
CA GLN A 105 10.72 -6.83 -6.11
C GLN A 105 11.63 -5.61 -5.96
N THR A 106 11.28 -4.45 -6.53
CA THR A 106 12.04 -3.21 -6.34
C THR A 106 12.05 -2.76 -4.89
N GLY A 107 10.98 -3.08 -4.12
CA GLY A 107 10.86 -2.75 -2.69
C GLY A 107 11.44 -3.80 -1.73
N ARG A 108 12.29 -4.72 -2.20
CA ARG A 108 12.88 -5.78 -1.36
C ARG A 108 13.53 -5.22 -0.10
N GLY A 109 13.07 -5.72 1.07
CA GLY A 109 13.59 -5.29 2.38
C GLY A 109 12.99 -3.98 2.91
N HIS A 110 12.12 -3.33 2.13
CA HIS A 110 11.51 -2.04 2.46
C HIS A 110 9.97 -2.08 2.52
N MET A 111 9.34 -3.24 2.52
CA MET A 111 7.89 -3.36 2.62
C MET A 111 7.46 -3.73 4.04
N VAL A 112 6.69 -2.86 4.69
CA VAL A 112 6.28 -3.02 6.10
C VAL A 112 4.98 -3.78 6.27
N ALA A 113 4.05 -3.62 5.35
CA ALA A 113 2.75 -4.27 5.27
C ALA A 113 2.20 -4.14 3.84
N ALA A 114 1.01 -4.66 3.55
CA ALA A 114 0.37 -4.51 2.24
C ALA A 114 -1.16 -4.46 2.36
N HIS A 115 -1.82 -3.69 1.49
CA HIS A 115 -3.24 -3.81 1.23
C HIS A 115 -3.51 -4.93 0.22
N LEU A 116 -4.52 -5.72 0.53
CA LEU A 116 -5.14 -6.66 -0.40
C LEU A 116 -6.46 -6.04 -0.84
N LYS A 117 -6.50 -5.55 -2.07
CA LYS A 117 -7.63 -4.86 -2.68
C LYS A 117 -7.90 -5.45 -4.04
N GLU A 118 -9.18 -5.57 -4.39
CA GLU A 118 -9.60 -5.95 -5.74
C GLU A 118 -9.80 -4.71 -6.60
N THR A 119 -9.55 -4.86 -7.90
CA THR A 119 -9.77 -3.80 -8.90
C THR A 119 -10.18 -4.40 -10.24
N ILE A 120 -10.73 -3.55 -11.10
CA ILE A 120 -10.86 -3.82 -12.55
C ILE A 120 -10.15 -2.71 -13.32
N PRO A 121 -9.85 -2.87 -14.62
CA PRO A 121 -9.14 -1.87 -15.39
C PRO A 121 -9.76 -0.48 -15.27
N GLY A 122 -8.98 0.49 -14.78
CA GLY A 122 -9.39 1.88 -14.60
C GLY A 122 -10.29 2.17 -13.39
N HIS A 123 -10.64 1.16 -12.57
CA HIS A 123 -11.46 1.34 -11.37
C HIS A 123 -10.76 0.71 -10.15
N SER A 124 -10.45 1.56 -9.16
CA SER A 124 -9.66 1.17 -7.98
C SER A 124 -10.47 1.03 -6.70
N ARG A 125 -11.78 1.26 -6.73
CA ARG A 125 -12.65 1.27 -5.54
C ARG A 125 -13.92 0.46 -5.75
N GLU A 126 -14.49 -0.02 -4.64
CA GLU A 126 -15.81 -0.66 -4.59
C GLU A 126 -15.93 -1.94 -5.44
N ILE A 127 -14.82 -2.61 -5.73
CA ILE A 127 -14.81 -3.87 -6.47
C ILE A 127 -14.79 -5.03 -5.47
N PRO A 128 -15.80 -5.91 -5.46
CA PRO A 128 -15.84 -7.06 -4.56
C PRO A 128 -14.70 -8.04 -4.85
N PHE A 129 -14.13 -8.65 -3.82
CA PHE A 129 -13.09 -9.66 -3.97
C PHE A 129 -13.53 -10.81 -4.89
N GLY A 130 -12.63 -11.19 -5.81
CA GLY A 130 -12.83 -12.28 -6.76
C GLY A 130 -13.65 -11.91 -8.00
N THR A 131 -14.06 -10.66 -8.15
CA THR A 131 -14.78 -10.19 -9.34
C THR A 131 -13.92 -9.35 -10.28
N GLY A 132 -12.67 -9.10 -9.90
CA GLY A 132 -11.74 -8.26 -10.64
C GLY A 132 -10.61 -9.03 -11.32
N HIS A 133 -9.46 -8.37 -11.44
CA HIS A 133 -8.32 -8.87 -12.20
C HIS A 133 -7.02 -9.03 -11.37
N VAL A 134 -7.09 -8.91 -10.06
CA VAL A 134 -5.91 -9.06 -9.18
C VAL A 134 -5.53 -10.54 -9.05
N SER A 135 -4.28 -10.86 -9.35
CA SER A 135 -3.73 -12.21 -9.17
C SER A 135 -3.27 -12.42 -7.73
N PHE A 136 -4.23 -12.53 -6.78
CA PHE A 136 -3.94 -12.57 -5.34
C PHE A 136 -2.91 -13.63 -4.94
N GLU A 137 -3.01 -14.85 -5.49
CA GLU A 137 -2.14 -15.96 -5.10
C GLU A 137 -0.67 -15.64 -5.41
N GLU A 138 -0.38 -15.23 -6.66
CA GLU A 138 0.97 -14.88 -7.07
C GLU A 138 1.48 -13.62 -6.38
N THR A 139 0.61 -12.62 -6.19
CA THR A 139 0.98 -11.36 -5.53
C THR A 139 1.30 -11.58 -4.06
N ILE A 140 0.46 -12.32 -3.31
CA ILE A 140 0.71 -12.70 -1.91
C ILE A 140 2.02 -13.50 -1.82
N LYS A 141 2.22 -14.49 -2.69
CA LYS A 141 3.44 -15.31 -2.72
C LYS A 141 4.69 -14.44 -2.94
N THR A 142 4.62 -13.48 -3.87
CA THR A 142 5.73 -12.56 -4.15
C THR A 142 6.01 -11.66 -2.95
N MET A 143 5.00 -11.00 -2.40
CA MET A 143 5.16 -10.13 -1.22
C MET A 143 5.68 -10.90 0.00
N TRP A 144 5.17 -12.12 0.22
CA TRP A 144 5.64 -12.98 1.32
C TRP A 144 7.11 -13.35 1.16
N LYS A 145 7.55 -13.68 -0.06
CA LYS A 145 8.96 -13.95 -0.37
C LYS A 145 9.85 -12.73 -0.10
N GLU A 146 9.34 -11.54 -0.37
CA GLU A 146 10.05 -10.28 -0.11
C GLU A 146 9.92 -9.79 1.34
N GLY A 147 9.33 -10.58 2.24
CA GLY A 147 9.33 -10.33 3.68
C GLY A 147 8.06 -9.73 4.26
N VAL A 148 7.04 -9.43 3.47
CA VAL A 148 5.76 -8.91 3.98
C VAL A 148 5.05 -9.99 4.83
N ARG A 149 4.61 -9.62 6.03
CA ARG A 149 3.93 -10.52 6.99
C ARG A 149 2.64 -9.92 7.55
N ARG A 150 2.32 -8.68 7.17
CA ARG A 150 1.11 -7.97 7.56
C ARG A 150 0.34 -7.61 6.31
N PHE A 151 -0.91 -8.10 6.27
CA PHE A 151 -1.80 -7.86 5.14
C PHE A 151 -3.13 -7.37 5.70
N VAL A 152 -3.66 -6.31 5.08
CA VAL A 152 -4.94 -5.71 5.44
C VAL A 152 -5.88 -5.83 4.24
N ALA A 153 -7.06 -6.41 4.44
CA ALA A 153 -8.11 -6.43 3.43
C ALA A 153 -8.69 -5.02 3.29
N GLU A 154 -8.58 -4.44 2.11
CA GLU A 154 -9.17 -3.14 1.79
C GLU A 154 -10.38 -3.31 0.86
N PHE A 155 -11.53 -2.89 1.33
CA PHE A 155 -12.78 -2.85 0.58
C PHE A 155 -13.75 -1.85 1.21
N TRP A 156 -14.81 -1.50 0.51
CA TRP A 156 -15.71 -0.42 0.90
C TRP A 156 -17.07 -0.94 1.33
N TYR A 157 -17.65 -0.25 2.30
CA TYR A 157 -19.08 -0.34 2.58
C TYR A 157 -19.84 0.50 1.54
N THR A 158 -20.68 -0.13 0.74
CA THR A 158 -21.45 0.50 -0.35
C THR A 158 -22.94 0.64 -0.03
N GLY A 159 -23.31 0.59 1.27
CA GLY A 159 -24.69 0.78 1.73
C GLY A 159 -25.52 -0.50 1.84
N GLN A 160 -24.94 -1.68 1.66
CA GLN A 160 -25.64 -2.95 1.76
C GLN A 160 -25.98 -3.30 3.22
N GLU A 161 -27.17 -3.91 3.41
CA GLU A 161 -27.63 -4.33 4.75
C GLU A 161 -26.75 -5.46 5.32
N ASN A 162 -26.22 -6.33 4.46
CA ASN A 162 -25.45 -7.52 4.83
C ASN A 162 -23.94 -7.27 4.93
N TRP A 163 -23.51 -6.09 5.38
CA TRP A 163 -22.08 -5.71 5.47
C TRP A 163 -21.23 -6.74 6.26
N LEU A 164 -21.83 -7.46 7.22
CA LEU A 164 -21.11 -8.47 7.99
C LEU A 164 -20.79 -9.71 7.13
N GLU A 165 -21.68 -10.08 6.21
CA GLU A 165 -21.44 -11.17 5.26
C GLU A 165 -20.30 -10.81 4.30
N ASP A 166 -20.20 -9.55 3.89
CA ASP A 166 -19.09 -9.07 3.05
C ASP A 166 -17.75 -9.17 3.77
N ILE A 167 -17.71 -8.82 5.06
CA ILE A 167 -16.51 -8.99 5.87
C ILE A 167 -16.12 -10.48 5.98
N GLN A 168 -17.10 -11.35 6.24
CA GLN A 168 -16.89 -12.79 6.33
C GLN A 168 -16.42 -13.39 5.00
N PHE A 169 -17.01 -12.93 3.90
CA PHE A 169 -16.61 -13.33 2.55
C PHE A 169 -15.18 -12.89 2.25
N ALA A 170 -14.83 -11.61 2.46
CA ALA A 170 -13.49 -11.09 2.25
C ALA A 170 -12.44 -11.88 3.06
N HIS A 171 -12.72 -12.13 4.33
CA HIS A 171 -11.86 -12.95 5.19
C HIS A 171 -11.68 -14.37 4.64
N THR A 172 -12.77 -15.05 4.29
CA THR A 172 -12.75 -16.44 3.79
C THR A 172 -12.03 -16.52 2.45
N PHE A 173 -12.31 -15.60 1.53
CA PHE A 173 -11.68 -15.51 0.22
C PHE A 173 -10.16 -15.37 0.35
N LEU A 174 -9.71 -14.37 1.10
CA LEU A 174 -8.28 -14.09 1.27
C LEU A 174 -7.56 -15.21 2.04
N ARG A 175 -8.18 -15.77 3.09
CA ARG A 175 -7.63 -16.96 3.79
C ARG A 175 -7.44 -18.13 2.84
N GLY A 176 -8.39 -18.39 1.94
CA GLY A 176 -8.24 -19.40 0.90
C GLY A 176 -7.06 -19.14 -0.04
N LYS A 177 -6.77 -17.85 -0.35
CA LYS A 177 -5.60 -17.49 -1.16
C LYS A 177 -4.28 -17.75 -0.41
N PHE A 178 -4.19 -17.40 0.88
CA PHE A 178 -3.02 -17.72 1.71
C PHE A 178 -2.77 -19.22 1.82
N GLN A 179 -3.80 -20.02 2.06
CA GLN A 179 -3.68 -21.48 2.15
C GLN A 179 -3.11 -22.09 0.87
N LYS A 180 -3.55 -21.63 -0.31
CA LYS A 180 -3.05 -22.12 -1.61
C LYS A 180 -1.58 -21.82 -1.85
N VAL A 181 -1.04 -20.77 -1.24
CA VAL A 181 0.39 -20.44 -1.35
C VAL A 181 1.23 -20.96 -0.17
N GLY A 182 0.62 -21.76 0.70
CA GLY A 182 1.31 -22.46 1.80
C GLY A 182 1.46 -21.63 3.08
N HIS A 183 0.54 -20.70 3.33
CA HIS A 183 0.56 -19.79 4.48
C HIS A 183 -0.77 -19.71 5.22
#